data_d0aadd59fb7719124fa592d23411bd27
#
_entry.id   d0aadd59fb7719124fa592d23411bd27
#
_cell.length_a   1.000
_cell.length_b   1.000
_cell.length_c   1.000
_cell.angle_alpha   90.00
_cell.angle_beta   90.00
_cell.angle_gamma   90.00
#
_symmetry.space_group_name_H-M   'P 1'
#
loop_
_entity.id
_entity.type
_entity.pdbx_description
1 polymer ?
#
loop_
_entity_poly.entity_id
_entity_poly.type
_entity_poly.pdbx_seq_one_letter_code
_entity_poly.pdbx_strand_id
1 'polypeptide(L)'
;MKNNINETMSKYTAGEITLEQANEELKKAEAGFHLDPNKNVLTEEEKRATTIGCYPDQANGYGLLDTGTGTLDKVRCENGHLVGCDCGDSYALYIIAGRTYQVKGTELVEQE
;
A
#
# COMPACT_ATOMS: atom_id res chain seq x y z
N MET A 1 9.25 -5.38 -12.02
CA MET A 1 9.47 -6.53 -11.16
C MET A 1 8.90 -6.29 -9.79
N LYS A 2 8.28 -7.31 -9.20
CA LYS A 2 7.59 -7.18 -7.91
C LYS A 2 8.49 -6.65 -6.79
N ASN A 3 9.75 -7.11 -6.74
CA ASN A 3 10.69 -6.70 -5.70
C ASN A 3 10.98 -5.20 -5.73
N ASN A 4 11.05 -4.61 -6.90
CA ASN A 4 11.32 -3.17 -7.03
C ASN A 4 10.15 -2.34 -6.49
N ILE A 5 8.92 -2.78 -6.74
CA ILE A 5 7.73 -2.09 -6.24
C ILE A 5 7.70 -2.15 -4.71
N ASN A 6 7.89 -3.33 -4.13
CA ASN A 6 7.88 -3.51 -2.67
C ASN A 6 9.00 -2.71 -2.02
N GLU A 7 10.19 -2.73 -2.59
CA GLU A 7 11.34 -1.97 -2.08
C GLU A 7 11.07 -0.47 -2.13
N THR A 8 10.52 0.02 -3.25
CA THR A 8 10.17 1.43 -3.42
C THR A 8 9.14 1.87 -2.38
N MET A 9 8.08 1.09 -2.20
CA MET A 9 7.03 1.42 -1.24
C MET A 9 7.56 1.35 0.20
N SER A 10 8.43 0.40 0.49
CA SER A 10 9.08 0.31 1.80
C SER A 10 9.89 1.57 2.10
N LYS A 11 10.69 2.01 1.16
CA LYS A 11 11.51 3.23 1.30
C LYS A 11 10.63 4.47 1.46
N TYR A 12 9.55 4.55 0.67
CA TYR A 12 8.63 5.67 0.77
C TYR A 12 7.95 5.73 2.14
N THR A 13 7.45 4.60 2.62
CA THR A 13 6.77 4.56 3.92
C THR A 13 7.74 4.76 5.09
N ALA A 14 9.00 4.40 4.92
CA ALA A 14 10.05 4.65 5.91
C ALA A 14 10.57 6.10 5.89
N GLY A 15 10.16 6.89 4.91
CA GLY A 15 10.62 8.27 4.79
C GLY A 15 12.02 8.42 4.17
N GLU A 16 12.54 7.36 3.58
CA GLU A 16 13.88 7.39 2.96
C GLU A 16 13.91 8.07 1.60
N ILE A 17 12.77 8.05 0.89
CA ILE A 17 12.64 8.71 -0.41
C ILE A 17 11.39 9.59 -0.41
N THR A 18 11.39 10.59 -1.27
CA THR A 18 10.24 11.49 -1.45
C THR A 18 9.17 10.82 -2.30
N LEU A 19 7.96 11.39 -2.29
CA LEU A 19 6.88 10.93 -3.14
C LEU A 19 7.27 11.00 -4.63
N GLU A 20 7.98 12.06 -5.03
CA GLU A 20 8.45 12.21 -6.40
C GLU A 20 9.44 11.12 -6.79
N GLN A 21 10.38 10.80 -5.89
CA GLN A 21 11.34 9.73 -6.12
C GLN A 21 10.63 8.38 -6.20
N ALA A 22 9.65 8.15 -5.34
CA ALA A 22 8.87 6.92 -5.37
C ALA A 22 8.12 6.77 -6.69
N ASN A 23 7.48 7.84 -7.18
CA ASN A 23 6.79 7.81 -8.46
C ASN A 23 7.73 7.53 -9.63
N GLU A 24 8.93 8.08 -9.60
CA GLU A 24 9.94 7.82 -10.63
C GLU A 24 10.32 6.34 -10.66
N GLU A 25 10.55 5.75 -9.50
CA GLU A 25 10.87 4.33 -9.40
C GLU A 25 9.70 3.43 -9.82
N LEU A 26 8.48 3.80 -9.46
CA LEU A 26 7.29 3.06 -9.87
C LEU A 26 7.13 3.10 -11.40
N LYS A 27 7.42 4.23 -12.01
CA LYS A 27 7.38 4.35 -13.46
C LYS A 27 8.41 3.45 -14.12
N LYS A 28 9.63 3.40 -13.60
CA LYS A 28 10.70 2.52 -14.10
C LYS A 28 10.33 1.05 -13.95
N ALA A 29 9.63 0.71 -12.87
CA ALA A 29 9.20 -0.66 -12.61
C ALA A 29 7.92 -1.05 -13.35
N GLU A 30 7.34 -0.13 -14.13
CA GLU A 30 6.10 -0.34 -14.86
C GLU A 30 4.96 -0.83 -13.95
N ALA A 31 4.85 -0.16 -12.80
CA ALA A 31 3.90 -0.58 -11.75
C ALA A 31 2.43 -0.42 -12.16
N GLY A 32 2.14 0.44 -13.13
CA GLY A 32 0.75 0.69 -13.56
C GLY A 32 -0.01 1.65 -12.65
N PHE A 33 0.63 2.15 -11.61
CA PHE A 33 0.04 3.14 -10.70
C PHE A 33 1.10 4.11 -10.22
N HIS A 34 0.64 5.22 -9.65
CA HIS A 34 1.54 6.22 -9.08
C HIS A 34 0.91 6.82 -7.82
N LEU A 35 1.70 7.57 -7.05
CA LEU A 35 1.26 8.24 -5.84
C LEU A 35 0.75 9.63 -6.17
N ASP A 36 -0.41 9.99 -5.64
CA ASP A 36 -0.99 11.33 -5.77
C ASP A 36 -0.68 12.11 -4.48
N PRO A 37 0.05 13.24 -4.57
CA PRO A 37 0.42 13.99 -3.36
C PRO A 37 -0.79 14.51 -2.56
N ASN A 38 -1.96 14.57 -3.18
CA ASN A 38 -3.17 15.03 -2.48
C ASN A 38 -3.98 13.89 -1.86
N LYS A 39 -3.74 12.66 -2.30
CA LYS A 39 -4.53 11.49 -1.86
C LYS A 39 -3.73 10.49 -1.03
N ASN A 40 -2.45 10.35 -1.32
CA ASN A 40 -1.65 9.21 -0.86
C ASN A 40 -0.57 9.58 0.14
N VAL A 41 -0.65 10.78 0.71
CA VAL A 41 0.34 11.22 1.68
C VAL A 41 0.06 10.57 3.02
N LEU A 42 1.00 9.74 3.47
CA LEU A 42 0.98 9.18 4.81
C LEU A 42 1.74 10.10 5.75
N THR A 43 1.11 10.49 6.84
CA THR A 43 1.76 11.32 7.85
C THR A 43 2.74 10.49 8.67
N GLU A 44 3.67 11.13 9.35
CA GLU A 44 4.61 10.44 10.24
C GLU A 44 3.87 9.69 11.34
N GLU A 45 2.79 10.28 11.86
CA GLU A 45 1.95 9.65 12.86
C GLU A 45 1.30 8.38 12.32
N GLU A 46 0.77 8.44 11.11
CA GLU A 46 0.15 7.27 10.47
C GLU A 46 1.17 6.17 10.22
N LYS A 47 2.37 6.53 9.79
CA LYS A 47 3.44 5.56 9.58
C LYS A 47 3.83 4.86 10.88
N ARG A 48 3.92 5.61 11.97
CA ARG A 48 4.26 5.05 13.28
C ARG A 48 3.15 4.19 13.87
N ALA A 49 1.90 4.49 13.53
CA ALA A 49 0.76 3.71 13.99
C ALA A 49 0.59 2.40 13.22
N THR A 50 1.34 2.22 12.13
CA THR A 50 1.23 1.03 11.30
C THR A 50 2.10 -0.08 11.86
N THR A 51 1.50 -1.25 12.05
CA THR A 51 2.20 -2.45 12.50
C THR A 51 1.92 -3.60 11.54
N ILE A 52 2.93 -4.40 11.28
CA ILE A 52 2.85 -5.57 10.42
C ILE A 52 3.44 -6.75 11.16
N GLY A 53 2.69 -7.82 11.24
CA GLY A 53 3.18 -9.08 11.81
C GLY A 53 3.64 -10.04 10.74
N CYS A 54 3.73 -11.30 11.11
CA CYS A 54 4.14 -12.38 10.19
C CYS A 54 3.01 -12.80 9.24
N TYR A 55 1.77 -12.52 9.62
CA TYR A 55 0.60 -12.95 8.86
C TYR A 55 -0.28 -11.76 8.47
N PRO A 56 -1.09 -11.89 7.39
CA PRO A 56 -1.94 -10.78 6.96
C PRO A 56 -2.91 -10.28 8.03
N ASP A 57 -3.43 -11.16 8.89
CA ASP A 57 -4.36 -10.80 9.95
C ASP A 57 -3.72 -9.97 11.07
N GLN A 58 -2.40 -9.81 11.05
CA GLN A 58 -1.67 -8.98 12.00
C GLN A 58 -1.39 -7.57 11.46
N ALA A 59 -1.81 -7.30 10.23
CA ALA A 59 -1.60 -5.99 9.62
C ALA A 59 -2.60 -4.98 10.19
N ASN A 60 -2.08 -3.90 10.76
CA ASN A 60 -2.88 -2.80 11.34
C ASN A 60 -2.23 -1.47 10.98
N GLY A 61 -3.04 -0.50 10.57
CA GLY A 61 -2.56 0.85 10.27
C GLY A 61 -3.05 1.35 8.94
N TYR A 62 -2.22 2.12 8.26
CA TYR A 62 -2.60 2.77 7.01
C TYR A 62 -1.75 2.26 5.86
N GLY A 63 -2.42 1.92 4.77
CA GLY A 63 -1.77 1.48 3.55
C GLY A 63 -2.36 2.15 2.33
N LEU A 64 -1.90 1.75 1.17
CA LEU A 64 -2.31 2.32 -0.11
C LEU A 64 -2.98 1.25 -0.95
N LEU A 65 -4.18 1.56 -1.43
CA LEU A 65 -4.99 0.64 -2.21
C LEU A 65 -5.04 1.08 -3.66
N ASP A 66 -4.71 0.16 -4.57
CA ASP A 66 -4.88 0.37 -6.01
C ASP A 66 -6.34 0.13 -6.38
N THR A 67 -7.05 1.20 -6.72
CA THR A 67 -8.47 1.14 -7.08
C THR A 67 -8.70 0.98 -8.58
N GLY A 68 -7.62 0.81 -9.35
CA GLY A 68 -7.72 0.66 -10.81
C GLY A 68 -7.79 1.97 -11.57
N THR A 69 -7.66 3.10 -10.87
CA THR A 69 -7.69 4.44 -11.50
C THR A 69 -6.31 4.96 -11.87
N GLY A 70 -5.26 4.18 -11.62
CA GLY A 70 -3.88 4.59 -11.85
C GLY A 70 -3.24 5.30 -10.66
N THR A 71 -4.01 5.58 -9.61
CA THR A 71 -3.50 6.17 -8.36
C THR A 71 -3.81 5.26 -7.18
N LEU A 72 -3.02 5.39 -6.14
CA LEU A 72 -3.23 4.66 -4.90
C LEU A 72 -4.01 5.53 -3.92
N ASP A 73 -4.99 4.95 -3.25
CA ASP A 73 -5.77 5.65 -2.22
C ASP A 73 -5.38 5.17 -0.84
N LYS A 74 -5.33 6.09 0.12
CA LYS A 74 -5.00 5.74 1.50
C LYS A 74 -6.22 5.08 2.16
N VAL A 75 -6.03 3.89 2.69
CA VAL A 75 -7.09 3.11 3.35
C VAL A 75 -6.55 2.54 4.67
N ARG A 76 -7.36 2.62 5.70
CA ARG A 76 -7.03 2.06 6.99
C ARG A 76 -7.25 0.54 7.01
N CYS A 77 -6.41 -0.16 7.75
CA CYS A 77 -6.51 -1.61 7.91
C CYS A 77 -6.53 -1.95 9.40
N GLU A 78 -7.41 -2.87 9.80
CA GLU A 78 -7.46 -3.39 11.16
C GLU A 78 -7.52 -4.90 11.12
N ASN A 79 -6.54 -5.56 11.74
CA ASN A 79 -6.47 -7.03 11.83
C ASN A 79 -6.58 -7.70 10.45
N GLY A 80 -5.94 -7.11 9.46
CA GLY A 80 -5.95 -7.63 8.10
C GLY A 80 -7.21 -7.34 7.30
N HIS A 81 -8.10 -6.51 7.84
CA HIS A 81 -9.34 -6.11 7.15
C HIS A 81 -9.32 -4.61 6.83
N LEU A 82 -9.70 -4.26 5.62
CA LEU A 82 -9.82 -2.86 5.23
C LEU A 82 -11.03 -2.23 5.89
N VAL A 83 -10.85 -1.03 6.44
CA VAL A 83 -11.89 -0.28 7.14
C VAL A 83 -12.37 0.85 6.25
N GLY A 84 -13.68 0.93 6.04
CA GLY A 84 -14.29 2.01 5.25
C GLY A 84 -14.19 1.83 3.75
N CYS A 85 -13.68 0.72 3.29
CA CYS A 85 -13.64 0.39 1.88
C CYS A 85 -13.98 -1.09 1.70
N ASP A 86 -15.11 -1.35 1.07
CA ASP A 86 -15.48 -2.70 0.65
C ASP A 86 -15.43 -2.72 -0.87
N CYS A 87 -14.25 -2.99 -1.39
CA CYS A 87 -14.03 -2.95 -2.83
C CYS A 87 -14.54 -4.21 -3.53
N GLY A 88 -14.68 -5.30 -2.79
CA GLY A 88 -15.21 -6.55 -3.31
C GLY A 88 -14.41 -7.18 -4.44
N ASP A 89 -13.30 -6.57 -4.81
CA ASP A 89 -12.51 -6.97 -5.97
C ASP A 89 -11.25 -7.70 -5.55
N SER A 90 -11.16 -8.96 -5.90
CA SER A 90 -10.02 -9.81 -5.56
C SER A 90 -8.73 -9.42 -6.28
N TYR A 91 -8.80 -8.50 -7.24
CA TYR A 91 -7.63 -8.03 -7.99
C TYR A 91 -7.06 -6.73 -7.43
N ALA A 92 -7.74 -6.12 -6.48
CA ALA A 92 -7.25 -4.89 -5.88
C ALA A 92 -5.95 -5.16 -5.11
N LEU A 93 -4.99 -4.27 -5.27
CA LEU A 93 -3.68 -4.37 -4.64
C LEU A 93 -3.64 -3.43 -3.44
N TYR A 94 -3.20 -3.94 -2.29
CA TYR A 94 -3.03 -3.14 -1.09
C TYR A 94 -1.58 -3.21 -0.63
N ILE A 95 -0.98 -2.05 -0.39
CA ILE A 95 0.42 -1.95 0.00
C ILE A 95 0.48 -1.30 1.38
N ILE A 96 1.06 -2.02 2.34
CA ILE A 96 1.23 -1.52 3.70
C ILE A 96 2.65 -1.83 4.18
N ALA A 97 3.38 -0.81 4.60
CA ALA A 97 4.76 -0.91 5.06
C ALA A 97 5.66 -1.69 4.09
N GLY A 98 5.48 -1.49 2.79
CA GLY A 98 6.28 -2.11 1.75
C GLY A 98 5.89 -3.54 1.41
N ARG A 99 4.90 -4.10 2.09
CA ARG A 99 4.35 -5.42 1.76
C ARG A 99 3.13 -5.28 0.86
N THR A 100 3.00 -6.21 -0.08
CA THR A 100 1.94 -6.20 -1.08
C THR A 100 0.95 -7.31 -0.79
N TYR A 101 -0.33 -6.96 -0.73
CA TYR A 101 -1.40 -7.91 -0.51
C TYR A 101 -2.45 -7.76 -1.61
N GLN A 102 -3.13 -8.87 -1.90
CA GLN A 102 -4.31 -8.84 -2.75
C GLN A 102 -5.54 -8.76 -1.85
N VAL A 103 -6.52 -7.97 -2.23
CA VAL A 103 -7.74 -7.77 -1.44
C VAL A 103 -8.83 -8.70 -1.94
N LYS A 104 -9.43 -9.46 -1.02
CA LYS A 104 -10.63 -10.26 -1.28
C LYS A 104 -11.74 -9.75 -0.37
N GLY A 105 -12.70 -9.01 -0.95
CA GLY A 105 -13.68 -8.31 -0.15
C GLY A 105 -13.01 -7.25 0.71
N THR A 106 -12.90 -7.50 2.00
CA THR A 106 -12.16 -6.64 2.92
C THR A 106 -10.91 -7.33 3.50
N GLU A 107 -10.69 -8.58 3.14
CA GLU A 107 -9.55 -9.35 3.67
C GLU A 107 -8.30 -9.20 2.82
N LEU A 108 -7.14 -9.22 3.48
CA LEU A 108 -5.85 -9.17 2.81
C LEU A 108 -5.32 -10.59 2.61
N VAL A 109 -4.87 -10.87 1.39
CA VAL A 109 -4.24 -12.15 1.04
C VAL A 109 -2.81 -11.85 0.63
N GLU A 110 -1.84 -12.44 1.31
CA GLU A 110 -0.43 -12.20 1.05
C GLU A 110 -0.03 -12.63 -0.35
N GLN A 111 0.74 -11.75 -1.01
CA GLN A 111 1.29 -12.04 -2.34
C GLN A 111 2.73 -12.51 -2.20
N GLU A 112 3.04 -13.55 -2.93
CA GLU A 112 4.42 -14.06 -3.00
C GLU A 112 5.26 -13.34 -4.03
#